data_3d6c01544bc20342794a5175a9478be7
#
_entry.id   3d6c01544bc20342794a5175a9478be7
#
_cell.length_a   1.000
_cell.length_b   1.000
_cell.length_c   1.000
_cell.angle_alpha   90.00
_cell.angle_beta   90.00
_cell.angle_gamma   90.00
#
_symmetry.space_group_name_H-M   'P 1'
#
loop_
_entity.id
_entity.type
_entity.pdbx_description
1 polymer ?
#
loop_
_entity_poly.entity_id
_entity_poly.type
_entity_poly.pdbx_seq_one_letter_code
_entity_poly.pdbx_strand_id
1 'polypeptide(L)'
;KILVTGCAGFIGAETCCSLEKISSKIVGIDTLNKYYSVKLKKLRLKRVKNKLGKKFKFLQVNLNNKKKLRKIFLKSKFDVVINLAAQAGVRYSLKNPKSYVENNINGFFNLLDVCKEFKIKQIISASSSSVYGEEKNFPLNENICKNKPIQLYAATKLSNEAMGYAYSSLYNLRIVFLRFFTVYGPWGRPDMFLFK
;
A
#
# COMPACT_ATOMS: atom_id res chain seq x y z
N LYS A 1 15.11 -5.93 -7.70
CA LYS A 1 15.04 -4.90 -6.68
C LYS A 1 13.60 -4.45 -6.48
N ILE A 2 13.13 -4.41 -5.24
CA ILE A 2 11.73 -4.16 -4.92
C ILE A 2 11.60 -2.85 -4.14
N LEU A 3 10.60 -2.02 -4.52
CA LEU A 3 10.11 -0.91 -3.70
C LEU A 3 8.89 -1.37 -2.92
N VAL A 4 8.88 -1.18 -1.59
CA VAL A 4 7.71 -1.43 -0.74
C VAL A 4 7.26 -0.11 -0.12
N THR A 5 6.06 0.36 -0.45
CA THR A 5 5.46 1.53 0.19
C THR A 5 4.65 1.10 1.41
N GLY A 6 4.57 1.95 2.44
CA GLY A 6 3.91 1.57 3.71
C GLY A 6 4.71 0.52 4.51
N CYS A 7 6.04 0.47 4.34
CA CYS A 7 6.91 -0.56 4.92
C CYS A 7 6.99 -0.56 6.45
N ALA A 8 6.57 0.53 7.12
CA ALA A 8 6.46 0.59 8.58
C ALA A 8 5.06 0.19 9.10
N GLY A 9 4.12 -0.06 8.18
CA GLY A 9 2.80 -0.57 8.48
C GLY A 9 2.83 -2.04 8.91
N PHE A 10 1.68 -2.56 9.36
CA PHE A 10 1.55 -3.95 9.80
C PHE A 10 1.90 -4.94 8.67
N ILE A 11 1.16 -4.89 7.56
CA ILE A 11 1.37 -5.77 6.42
C ILE A 11 2.72 -5.47 5.75
N GLY A 12 3.07 -4.18 5.58
CA GLY A 12 4.29 -3.78 4.88
C GLY A 12 5.58 -4.25 5.54
N ALA A 13 5.64 -4.23 6.87
CA ALA A 13 6.81 -4.74 7.59
C ALA A 13 6.98 -6.25 7.43
N GLU A 14 5.88 -7.01 7.52
CA GLU A 14 5.91 -8.47 7.32
C GLU A 14 6.25 -8.82 5.88
N THR A 15 5.66 -8.13 4.91
CA THR A 15 6.01 -8.28 3.49
C THR A 15 7.51 -8.07 3.26
N CYS A 16 8.10 -6.99 3.82
CA CYS A 16 9.54 -6.78 3.71
C CYS A 16 10.33 -7.97 4.27
N CYS A 17 9.93 -8.48 5.45
CA CYS A 17 10.59 -9.63 6.07
C CYS A 17 10.48 -10.91 5.22
N SER A 18 9.34 -11.14 4.57
CA SER A 18 9.08 -12.33 3.76
C SER A 18 9.84 -12.31 2.42
N LEU A 19 10.19 -11.13 1.93
CA LEU A 19 10.96 -10.96 0.69
C LEU A 19 12.46 -11.26 0.84
N GLU A 20 12.96 -11.64 2.02
CA GLU A 20 14.37 -11.88 2.30
C GLU A 20 15.05 -12.83 1.30
N LYS A 21 14.36 -13.94 0.98
CA LYS A 21 14.87 -14.98 0.08
C LYS A 21 14.65 -14.68 -1.41
N ILE A 22 13.71 -13.78 -1.73
CA ILE A 22 13.25 -13.53 -3.10
C ILE A 22 13.94 -12.30 -3.70
N SER A 23 14.35 -11.33 -2.88
CA SER A 23 14.90 -10.07 -3.37
C SER A 23 16.33 -9.82 -2.93
N SER A 24 17.16 -9.36 -3.87
CA SER A 24 18.54 -8.93 -3.59
C SER A 24 18.60 -7.58 -2.87
N LYS A 25 17.60 -6.71 -3.08
CA LYS A 25 17.55 -5.37 -2.46
C LYS A 25 16.13 -4.85 -2.35
N ILE A 26 15.78 -4.38 -1.16
CA ILE A 26 14.47 -3.82 -0.84
C ILE A 26 14.64 -2.37 -0.40
N VAL A 27 13.91 -1.46 -1.03
CA VAL A 27 13.76 -0.09 -0.55
C VAL A 27 12.37 0.06 0.03
N GLY A 28 12.29 0.39 1.31
CA GLY A 28 11.03 0.65 2.00
C GLY A 28 10.79 2.14 2.14
N ILE A 29 9.59 2.62 1.84
CA ILE A 29 9.17 4.01 2.10
C ILE A 29 7.93 4.05 2.98
N ASP A 30 7.88 5.03 3.89
CA ASP A 30 6.74 5.28 4.78
C ASP A 30 6.79 6.74 5.26
N THR A 31 5.65 7.30 5.64
CA THR A 31 5.57 8.66 6.21
C THR A 31 5.80 8.68 7.71
N LEU A 32 5.61 7.55 8.39
CA LEU A 32 5.55 7.45 9.86
C LEU A 32 4.48 8.38 10.46
N ASN A 33 3.32 8.49 9.82
CA ASN A 33 2.24 9.35 10.28
C ASN A 33 1.77 8.97 11.72
N LYS A 34 1.11 9.92 12.39
CA LYS A 34 0.66 9.78 13.78
C LYS A 34 -0.73 9.13 13.93
N TYR A 35 -1.24 8.45 12.91
CA TYR A 35 -2.56 7.81 12.98
C TYR A 35 -2.65 6.79 14.13
N TYR A 36 -1.58 6.05 14.37
CA TYR A 36 -1.36 5.25 15.57
C TYR A 36 0.13 5.33 15.99
N SER A 37 0.49 4.65 17.08
CA SER A 37 1.82 4.72 17.69
C SER A 37 2.98 4.71 16.69
N VAL A 38 3.70 5.82 16.60
CA VAL A 38 4.95 5.93 15.81
C VAL A 38 6.05 5.03 16.39
N LYS A 39 6.05 4.82 17.73
CA LYS A 39 6.97 3.89 18.40
C LYS A 39 6.82 2.47 17.84
N LEU A 40 5.58 1.99 17.66
CA LEU A 40 5.32 0.67 17.08
C LEU A 40 5.82 0.60 15.62
N LYS A 41 5.62 1.64 14.82
CA LYS A 41 6.14 1.71 13.44
C LYS A 41 7.66 1.63 13.40
N LYS A 42 8.35 2.34 14.30
CA LYS A 42 9.81 2.30 14.44
C LYS A 42 10.31 0.91 14.87
N LEU A 43 9.61 0.24 15.79
CA LEU A 43 9.93 -1.13 16.21
C LEU A 43 9.81 -2.13 15.05
N ARG A 44 8.76 -2.04 14.23
CA ARG A 44 8.62 -2.83 13.00
C ARG A 44 9.79 -2.60 12.04
N LEU A 45 10.18 -1.34 11.82
CA LEU A 45 11.35 -1.02 10.99
C LEU A 45 12.65 -1.56 11.57
N LYS A 46 12.83 -1.54 12.89
CA LYS A 46 13.98 -2.17 13.56
C LYS A 46 14.01 -3.67 13.28
N ARG A 47 12.88 -4.37 13.43
CA ARG A 47 12.75 -5.79 13.09
C ARG A 47 13.12 -6.08 11.63
N VAL A 48 12.59 -5.29 10.69
CA VAL A 48 12.90 -5.42 9.25
C VAL A 48 14.40 -5.22 9.00
N LYS A 49 15.01 -4.18 9.59
CA LYS A 49 16.45 -3.92 9.47
C LYS A 49 17.30 -5.04 10.05
N ASN A 50 16.94 -5.57 11.21
CA ASN A 50 17.66 -6.67 11.84
C ASN A 50 17.62 -7.93 10.96
N LYS A 51 16.45 -8.23 10.36
CA LYS A 51 16.28 -9.41 9.52
C LYS A 51 16.99 -9.29 8.16
N LEU A 52 16.88 -8.14 7.52
CA LEU A 52 17.36 -7.95 6.14
C LEU A 52 18.76 -7.34 6.03
N GLY A 53 19.28 -6.74 7.10
CA GLY A 53 20.61 -6.12 7.13
C GLY A 53 20.82 -5.13 5.98
N LYS A 54 21.92 -5.31 5.25
CA LYS A 54 22.32 -4.47 4.10
C LYS A 54 21.37 -4.56 2.90
N LYS A 55 20.50 -5.56 2.83
CA LYS A 55 19.50 -5.69 1.77
C LYS A 55 18.37 -4.66 1.87
N PHE A 56 18.13 -4.06 3.06
CA PHE A 56 17.03 -3.13 3.31
C PHE A 56 17.49 -1.69 3.50
N LYS A 57 16.87 -0.78 2.74
CA LYS A 57 17.03 0.67 2.92
C LYS A 57 15.69 1.32 3.20
N PHE A 58 15.56 2.00 4.32
CA PHE A 58 14.39 2.80 4.67
C PHE A 58 14.56 4.27 4.24
N LEU A 59 13.51 4.86 3.68
CA LEU A 59 13.42 6.28 3.35
C LEU A 59 12.08 6.83 3.85
N GLN A 60 12.11 7.91 4.62
CA GLN A 60 10.89 8.57 5.08
C GLN A 60 10.38 9.52 3.98
N VAL A 61 9.38 9.05 3.23
CA VAL A 61 8.81 9.79 2.09
C VAL A 61 7.30 9.62 2.06
N ASN A 62 6.60 10.71 1.75
CA ASN A 62 5.18 10.72 1.45
C ASN A 62 4.97 10.58 -0.07
N LEU A 63 4.04 9.72 -0.51
CA LEU A 63 3.68 9.55 -1.92
C LEU A 63 3.15 10.85 -2.56
N ASN A 64 2.59 11.76 -1.77
CA ASN A 64 2.19 13.08 -2.25
C ASN A 64 3.38 13.97 -2.65
N ASN A 65 4.59 13.65 -2.22
CA ASN A 65 5.79 14.34 -2.67
C ASN A 65 6.36 13.65 -3.91
N LYS A 66 5.72 13.88 -5.06
CA LYS A 66 6.12 13.29 -6.35
C LYS A 66 7.59 13.55 -6.70
N LYS A 67 8.11 14.76 -6.39
CA LYS A 67 9.52 15.11 -6.63
C LYS A 67 10.48 14.20 -5.84
N LYS A 68 10.21 13.97 -4.55
CA LYS A 68 11.02 13.03 -3.73
C LYS A 68 10.87 11.59 -4.21
N LEU A 69 9.65 11.17 -4.54
CA LEU A 69 9.39 9.82 -5.07
C LEU A 69 10.19 9.58 -6.36
N ARG A 70 10.11 10.50 -7.32
CA ARG A 70 10.87 10.45 -8.59
C ARG A 70 12.38 10.35 -8.36
N LYS A 71 12.94 11.11 -7.39
CA LYS A 71 14.38 11.02 -7.03
C LYS A 71 14.78 9.62 -6.54
N ILE A 72 13.88 8.88 -5.89
CA ILE A 72 14.15 7.50 -5.45
C ILE A 72 14.26 6.57 -6.66
N PHE A 73 13.37 6.72 -7.63
CA PHE A 73 13.38 5.90 -8.85
C PHE A 73 14.62 6.21 -9.73
N LEU A 74 15.02 7.47 -9.84
CA LEU A 74 16.26 7.85 -10.53
C LEU A 74 17.52 7.18 -9.94
N LYS A 75 17.56 7.07 -8.60
CA LYS A 75 18.70 6.44 -7.90
C LYS A 75 18.62 4.91 -7.86
N SER A 76 17.52 4.34 -8.30
CA SER A 76 17.25 2.91 -8.11
C SER A 76 16.37 2.38 -9.24
N LYS A 77 16.92 1.44 -10.01
CA LYS A 77 16.08 0.67 -10.94
C LYS A 77 15.29 -0.37 -10.15
N PHE A 78 13.96 -0.25 -10.11
CA PHE A 78 13.07 -1.22 -9.50
C PHE A 78 12.47 -2.13 -10.56
N ASP A 79 12.35 -3.41 -10.26
CA ASP A 79 11.65 -4.38 -11.10
C ASP A 79 10.18 -4.46 -10.72
N VAL A 80 9.89 -4.37 -9.41
CA VAL A 80 8.55 -4.52 -8.83
C VAL A 80 8.31 -3.43 -7.79
N VAL A 81 7.09 -2.93 -7.77
CA VAL A 81 6.57 -2.02 -6.72
C VAL A 81 5.45 -2.73 -5.97
N ILE A 82 5.59 -2.83 -4.65
CA ILE A 82 4.53 -3.34 -3.76
C ILE A 82 3.96 -2.14 -3.01
N ASN A 83 2.74 -1.75 -3.36
CA ASN A 83 2.06 -0.59 -2.79
C ASN A 83 1.12 -1.00 -1.65
N LEU A 84 1.59 -0.80 -0.42
CA LEU A 84 0.81 -1.03 0.81
C LEU A 84 0.56 0.27 1.58
N ALA A 85 1.08 1.40 1.09
CA ALA A 85 0.84 2.71 1.68
C ALA A 85 -0.59 3.16 1.41
N ALA A 86 -1.33 3.42 2.48
CA ALA A 86 -2.65 4.03 2.44
C ALA A 86 -3.01 4.58 3.81
N GLN A 87 -3.95 5.54 3.86
CA GLN A 87 -4.71 5.79 5.07
C GLN A 87 -5.73 4.65 5.19
N ALA A 88 -5.56 3.82 6.22
CA ALA A 88 -6.43 2.69 6.49
C ALA A 88 -7.41 3.01 7.63
N GLY A 89 -8.42 2.13 7.81
CA GLY A 89 -9.41 2.25 8.88
C GLY A 89 -10.74 2.84 8.38
N VAL A 90 -11.72 1.98 8.12
CA VAL A 90 -13.05 2.37 7.59
C VAL A 90 -13.69 3.46 8.44
N ARG A 91 -13.75 3.27 9.78
CA ARG A 91 -14.38 4.25 10.70
C ARG A 91 -13.67 5.60 10.75
N TYR A 92 -12.36 5.61 10.58
CA TYR A 92 -11.59 6.86 10.61
C TYR A 92 -11.84 7.74 9.37
N SER A 93 -12.30 7.16 8.26
CA SER A 93 -12.66 7.93 7.06
C SER A 93 -13.84 8.91 7.30
N LEU A 94 -14.68 8.63 8.30
CA LEU A 94 -15.74 9.54 8.72
C LEU A 94 -15.20 10.76 9.50
N LYS A 95 -14.10 10.56 10.26
CA LYS A 95 -13.50 11.62 11.09
C LYS A 95 -12.52 12.50 10.31
N ASN A 96 -11.79 11.93 9.36
CA ASN A 96 -10.77 12.63 8.59
C ASN A 96 -10.81 12.23 7.11
N PRO A 97 -11.86 12.58 6.35
CA PRO A 97 -12.04 12.20 4.95
C PRO A 97 -10.91 12.73 4.05
N LYS A 98 -10.42 13.94 4.31
CA LYS A 98 -9.34 14.57 3.54
C LYS A 98 -8.10 13.70 3.46
N SER A 99 -7.71 13.05 4.56
CA SER A 99 -6.52 12.19 4.58
C SER A 99 -6.65 10.96 3.66
N TYR A 100 -7.87 10.50 3.38
CA TYR A 100 -8.11 9.38 2.45
C TYR A 100 -7.97 9.81 1.00
N VAL A 101 -8.50 10.97 0.63
CA VAL A 101 -8.32 11.54 -0.70
C VAL A 101 -6.83 11.81 -0.96
N GLU A 102 -6.17 12.49 -0.05
CA GLU A 102 -4.75 12.84 -0.20
C GLU A 102 -3.86 11.59 -0.31
N ASN A 103 -3.98 10.63 0.61
CA ASN A 103 -3.05 9.52 0.65
C ASN A 103 -3.43 8.38 -0.32
N ASN A 104 -4.73 8.07 -0.44
CA ASN A 104 -5.16 6.92 -1.21
C ASN A 104 -5.39 7.27 -2.69
N ILE A 105 -5.86 8.48 -3.01
CA ILE A 105 -6.09 8.89 -4.39
C ILE A 105 -4.84 9.60 -4.93
N ASN A 106 -4.49 10.76 -4.39
CA ASN A 106 -3.38 11.56 -4.92
C ASN A 106 -2.03 10.85 -4.78
N GLY A 107 -1.79 10.22 -3.61
CA GLY A 107 -0.57 9.45 -3.38
C GLY A 107 -0.43 8.27 -4.33
N PHE A 108 -1.52 7.54 -4.58
CA PHE A 108 -1.50 6.41 -5.52
C PHE A 108 -1.34 6.87 -6.97
N PHE A 109 -2.03 7.95 -7.37
CA PHE A 109 -1.85 8.56 -8.69
C PHE A 109 -0.39 8.95 -8.95
N ASN A 110 0.25 9.63 -7.99
CA ASN A 110 1.67 9.98 -8.11
C ASN A 110 2.57 8.75 -8.26
N LEU A 111 2.25 7.66 -7.54
CA LEU A 111 3.00 6.41 -7.66
C LEU A 111 2.85 5.79 -9.04
N LEU A 112 1.61 5.70 -9.56
CA LEU A 112 1.33 5.18 -10.90
C LEU A 112 2.07 5.97 -11.98
N ASP A 113 2.03 7.30 -11.90
CA ASP A 113 2.65 8.16 -12.90
C ASP A 113 4.19 8.05 -12.89
N VAL A 114 4.79 7.93 -11.70
CA VAL A 114 6.24 7.64 -11.60
C VAL A 114 6.55 6.22 -12.08
N CYS A 115 5.73 5.22 -11.77
CA CYS A 115 5.93 3.85 -12.26
C CYS A 115 5.84 3.78 -13.80
N LYS A 116 4.94 4.54 -14.41
CA LYS A 116 4.84 4.69 -15.86
C LYS A 116 6.12 5.31 -16.43
N GLU A 117 6.57 6.45 -15.86
CA GLU A 117 7.79 7.16 -16.30
C GLU A 117 9.01 6.24 -16.31
N PHE A 118 9.17 5.42 -15.27
CA PHE A 118 10.31 4.51 -15.11
C PHE A 118 10.08 3.10 -15.66
N LYS A 119 8.99 2.87 -16.40
CA LYS A 119 8.68 1.59 -17.08
C LYS A 119 8.76 0.39 -16.11
N ILE A 120 8.14 0.51 -14.93
CA ILE A 120 8.11 -0.58 -13.95
C ILE A 120 7.38 -1.79 -14.52
N LYS A 121 7.96 -2.98 -14.37
CA LYS A 121 7.41 -4.23 -14.96
C LYS A 121 6.12 -4.67 -14.27
N GLN A 122 6.04 -4.52 -12.94
CA GLN A 122 4.90 -4.99 -12.16
C GLN A 122 4.63 -4.14 -10.93
N ILE A 123 3.36 -3.86 -10.69
CA ILE A 123 2.85 -3.23 -9.47
C ILE A 123 1.91 -4.22 -8.79
N ILE A 124 2.11 -4.46 -7.50
CA ILE A 124 1.19 -5.20 -6.64
C ILE A 124 0.63 -4.19 -5.65
N SER A 125 -0.67 -3.95 -5.65
CA SER A 125 -1.28 -2.90 -4.81
C SER A 125 -2.35 -3.46 -3.89
N ALA A 126 -2.34 -2.99 -2.66
CA ALA A 126 -3.37 -3.33 -1.69
C ALA A 126 -4.70 -2.67 -2.06
N SER A 127 -5.70 -3.48 -2.36
CA SER A 127 -7.12 -3.14 -2.31
C SER A 127 -7.72 -3.61 -0.97
N SER A 128 -9.01 -3.85 -0.90
CA SER A 128 -9.72 -4.25 0.31
C SER A 128 -11.00 -5.00 -0.03
N SER A 129 -11.39 -5.95 0.80
CA SER A 129 -12.71 -6.59 0.73
C SER A 129 -13.87 -5.61 0.87
N SER A 130 -13.64 -4.40 1.41
CA SER A 130 -14.66 -3.34 1.48
C SER A 130 -15.17 -2.88 0.11
N VAL A 131 -14.43 -3.17 -0.99
CA VAL A 131 -14.87 -2.86 -2.35
C VAL A 131 -16.07 -3.70 -2.80
N TYR A 132 -16.32 -4.84 -2.16
CA TYR A 132 -17.50 -5.66 -2.43
C TYR A 132 -18.82 -5.02 -1.96
N GLY A 133 -18.76 -3.99 -1.10
CA GLY A 133 -19.95 -3.30 -0.58
C GLY A 133 -20.81 -4.21 0.27
N GLU A 134 -22.14 -4.16 0.05
CA GLU A 134 -23.16 -5.00 0.73
C GLU A 134 -23.47 -6.28 -0.06
N GLU A 135 -22.44 -6.98 -0.54
CA GLU A 135 -22.66 -8.26 -1.19
C GLU A 135 -23.14 -9.30 -0.17
N LYS A 136 -24.22 -10.00 -0.52
CA LYS A 136 -24.85 -11.04 0.33
C LYS A 136 -24.59 -12.45 -0.20
N ASN A 137 -24.15 -12.59 -1.44
CA ASN A 137 -23.87 -13.89 -2.03
C ASN A 137 -22.45 -14.32 -1.65
N PHE A 138 -22.34 -15.38 -0.90
CA PHE A 138 -21.07 -15.98 -0.47
C PHE A 138 -20.86 -17.34 -1.13
N PRO A 139 -19.61 -17.75 -1.40
CA PRO A 139 -18.38 -17.01 -1.13
C PRO A 139 -18.20 -15.82 -2.08
N LEU A 140 -17.56 -14.75 -1.57
CA LEU A 140 -17.16 -13.61 -2.41
C LEU A 140 -16.08 -14.05 -3.41
N ASN A 141 -16.16 -13.53 -4.64
CA ASN A 141 -15.16 -13.76 -5.66
C ASN A 141 -14.79 -12.45 -6.37
N GLU A 142 -13.67 -12.46 -7.08
CA GLU A 142 -13.09 -11.26 -7.68
C GLU A 142 -13.91 -10.71 -8.85
N ASN A 143 -14.78 -11.51 -9.47
CA ASN A 143 -15.65 -11.08 -10.56
C ASN A 143 -16.84 -10.25 -10.09
N ILE A 144 -17.14 -10.29 -8.78
CA ILE A 144 -18.18 -9.45 -8.19
C ILE A 144 -17.66 -8.01 -8.14
N CYS A 145 -18.27 -7.14 -8.92
CA CYS A 145 -17.96 -5.72 -8.95
C CYS A 145 -19.25 -4.91 -8.73
N LYS A 146 -19.53 -4.59 -7.46
CA LYS A 146 -20.60 -3.63 -7.13
C LYS A 146 -19.98 -2.24 -6.99
N ASN A 147 -20.23 -1.35 -7.97
CA ASN A 147 -19.75 0.04 -7.94
C ASN A 147 -20.50 0.90 -6.91
N LYS A 148 -20.88 0.33 -5.77
CA LYS A 148 -21.62 1.00 -4.67
C LYS A 148 -20.87 0.88 -3.34
N PRO A 149 -19.74 1.58 -3.17
CA PRO A 149 -19.00 1.56 -1.91
C PRO A 149 -19.80 2.30 -0.83
N ILE A 150 -19.91 1.71 0.35
CA ILE A 150 -20.68 2.27 1.45
C ILE A 150 -19.89 3.34 2.22
N GLN A 151 -18.56 3.25 2.21
CA GLN A 151 -17.69 4.17 2.95
C GLN A 151 -16.63 4.79 2.03
N LEU A 152 -16.19 6.00 2.41
CA LEU A 152 -15.14 6.71 1.66
C LEU A 152 -13.86 5.88 1.48
N TYR A 153 -13.46 5.12 2.49
CA TYR A 153 -12.31 4.21 2.36
C TYR A 153 -12.50 3.22 1.20
N ALA A 154 -13.66 2.57 1.12
CA ALA A 154 -13.99 1.64 0.03
C ALA A 154 -14.00 2.36 -1.32
N ALA A 155 -14.58 3.56 -1.38
CA ALA A 155 -14.58 4.39 -2.58
C ALA A 155 -13.15 4.70 -3.06
N THR A 156 -12.23 5.05 -2.14
CA THR A 156 -10.83 5.29 -2.52
C THR A 156 -10.14 4.02 -3.03
N LYS A 157 -10.48 2.83 -2.53
CA LYS A 157 -9.91 1.57 -3.01
C LYS A 157 -10.46 1.17 -4.37
N LEU A 158 -11.77 1.34 -4.62
CA LEU A 158 -12.34 1.18 -5.96
C LEU A 158 -11.73 2.15 -6.97
N SER A 159 -11.54 3.41 -6.57
CA SER A 159 -10.85 4.40 -7.43
C SER A 159 -9.42 3.97 -7.76
N ASN A 160 -8.70 3.35 -6.80
CA ASN A 160 -7.36 2.81 -7.08
C ASN A 160 -7.43 1.67 -8.10
N GLU A 161 -8.38 0.74 -8.00
CA GLU A 161 -8.57 -0.34 -8.97
C GLU A 161 -8.89 0.23 -10.35
N ALA A 162 -9.80 1.20 -10.43
CA ALA A 162 -10.17 1.85 -11.70
C ALA A 162 -8.97 2.61 -12.33
N MET A 163 -8.24 3.41 -11.55
CA MET A 163 -7.02 4.07 -12.04
C MET A 163 -5.97 3.06 -12.49
N GLY A 164 -5.77 1.98 -11.73
CA GLY A 164 -4.83 0.94 -12.08
C GLY A 164 -5.20 0.23 -13.37
N TYR A 165 -6.48 -0.09 -13.58
CA TYR A 165 -6.98 -0.65 -14.83
C TYR A 165 -6.70 0.27 -16.03
N ALA A 166 -7.01 1.57 -15.90
CA ALA A 166 -6.76 2.55 -16.95
C ALA A 166 -5.24 2.66 -17.28
N TYR A 167 -4.38 2.70 -16.27
CA TYR A 167 -2.92 2.74 -16.49
C TYR A 167 -2.37 1.45 -17.07
N SER A 168 -2.93 0.30 -16.69
CA SER A 168 -2.58 -1.00 -17.28
C SER A 168 -2.91 -1.03 -18.78
N SER A 169 -4.10 -0.60 -19.15
CA SER A 169 -4.57 -0.56 -20.53
C SER A 169 -3.80 0.44 -21.39
N LEU A 170 -3.61 1.67 -20.89
CA LEU A 170 -3.00 2.76 -21.66
C LEU A 170 -1.47 2.65 -21.79
N TYR A 171 -0.80 2.11 -20.75
CA TYR A 171 0.66 2.15 -20.63
C TYR A 171 1.32 0.79 -20.50
N ASN A 172 0.57 -0.29 -20.68
CA ASN A 172 1.04 -1.67 -20.57
C ASN A 172 1.74 -1.96 -19.22
N LEU A 173 1.23 -1.37 -18.13
CA LEU A 173 1.70 -1.63 -16.77
C LEU A 173 0.98 -2.85 -16.21
N ARG A 174 1.71 -3.90 -15.85
CA ARG A 174 1.11 -5.04 -15.17
C ARG A 174 0.78 -4.67 -13.73
N ILE A 175 -0.51 -4.53 -13.41
CA ILE A 175 -0.97 -4.18 -12.07
C ILE A 175 -1.87 -5.28 -11.53
N VAL A 176 -1.57 -5.74 -10.30
CA VAL A 176 -2.37 -6.71 -9.56
C VAL A 176 -2.88 -6.06 -8.28
N PHE A 177 -4.19 -6.13 -8.04
CA PHE A 177 -4.81 -5.67 -6.81
C PHE A 177 -5.12 -6.84 -5.89
N LEU A 178 -4.74 -6.71 -4.61
CA LEU A 178 -5.03 -7.69 -3.58
C LEU A 178 -6.17 -7.16 -2.69
N ARG A 179 -7.37 -7.72 -2.79
CA ARG A 179 -8.53 -7.36 -1.98
C ARG A 179 -8.43 -8.02 -0.60
N PHE A 180 -7.61 -7.44 0.27
CA PHE A 180 -7.41 -7.98 1.61
C PHE A 180 -8.70 -7.98 2.43
N PHE A 181 -9.00 -9.11 3.06
CA PHE A 181 -9.93 -9.22 4.18
C PHE A 181 -9.25 -8.75 5.48
N THR A 182 -9.84 -9.04 6.64
CA THR A 182 -9.23 -8.68 7.92
C THR A 182 -7.94 -9.46 8.12
N VAL A 183 -6.81 -8.77 8.03
CA VAL A 183 -5.49 -9.34 8.28
C VAL A 183 -5.21 -9.29 9.77
N TYR A 184 -4.77 -10.40 10.36
CA TYR A 184 -4.41 -10.53 11.76
C TYR A 184 -3.04 -11.20 11.90
N GLY A 185 -2.44 -11.11 13.09
CA GLY A 185 -1.16 -11.72 13.39
C GLY A 185 -0.26 -10.83 14.26
N PRO A 186 0.95 -11.29 14.57
CA PRO A 186 1.92 -10.55 15.37
C PRO A 186 2.22 -9.17 14.80
N TRP A 187 2.45 -8.18 15.66
CA TRP A 187 2.71 -6.79 15.25
C TRP A 187 1.51 -6.09 14.59
N GLY A 188 0.29 -6.58 14.84
CA GLY A 188 -0.95 -6.02 14.32
C GLY A 188 -1.15 -4.54 14.66
N ARG A 189 -2.16 -3.93 14.06
CA ARG A 189 -2.52 -2.54 14.32
C ARG A 189 -3.38 -2.45 15.59
N PRO A 190 -3.10 -1.51 16.53
CA PRO A 190 -3.83 -1.43 17.81
C PRO A 190 -5.28 -0.95 17.67
N ASP A 191 -5.66 -0.36 16.52
CA ASP A 191 -7.02 0.09 16.22
C ASP A 191 -7.93 -1.01 15.64
N MET A 192 -7.40 -2.23 15.44
CA MET A 192 -8.19 -3.37 14.96
C MET A 192 -8.92 -4.07 16.10
N PHE A 193 -10.07 -4.69 15.77
CA PHE A 193 -10.95 -5.34 16.75
C PHE A 193 -10.25 -6.33 17.68
N LEU A 194 -9.30 -7.10 17.17
CA LEU A 194 -8.56 -8.09 17.95
C LEU A 194 -7.61 -7.50 19.03
N PHE A 195 -7.40 -6.19 19.04
CA PHE A 195 -6.53 -5.49 19.98
C PHE A 195 -7.27 -4.46 20.83
N LYS A 196 -8.59 -4.47 20.80
CA LYS A 196 -9.49 -3.68 21.66
C LYS A 196 -10.09 -4.55 22.73
#